data_dda353699ef75be9ac35963cd6876126
#
_entry.id   dda353699ef75be9ac35963cd6876126
#
_cell.length_a   1.000
_cell.length_b   1.000
_cell.length_c   1.000
_cell.angle_alpha   90.00
_cell.angle_beta   90.00
_cell.angle_gamma   90.00
#
_symmetry.space_group_name_H-M   'P 1'
#
loop_
_entity.id
_entity.type
_entity.pdbx_description
1 polymer ?
#
loop_
_entity_poly.entity_id
_entity_poly.type
_entity_poly.pdbx_seq_one_letter_code
_entity_poly.pdbx_strand_id
1 'polypeptide(L)'
;MMGEGIHEEVLRALVEQHAVRECLVAKVDGGPAWGLSIRLGGSGARWVPVRSRRERLRTWASLTAVGRFAEGVGLSGFTVEL
;
A
#
# COMPACT_ATOMS: atom_id res chain seq x y z
N MET A 1 -18.08 -4.79 4.35
CA MET A 1 -17.89 -3.96 4.47
C MET A 1 -17.08 -3.31 3.62
N MET A 2 -17.06 -2.56 3.34
CA MET A 2 -16.41 -1.93 2.67
C MET A 2 -15.27 -1.49 3.10
N GLY A 3 -14.64 -0.65 2.86
CA GLY A 3 -13.46 -0.13 3.42
C GLY A 3 -12.29 -1.06 3.44
N GLU A 4 -12.33 -2.05 2.64
CA GLU A 4 -11.29 -3.02 2.69
C GLU A 4 -10.05 -2.63 1.94
N GLY A 5 -9.96 -1.48 1.42
CA GLY A 5 -8.76 -1.06 0.71
C GLY A 5 -8.76 0.43 0.58
N ILE A 6 -7.59 0.97 0.25
CA ILE A 6 -7.41 2.41 0.12
C ILE A 6 -7.08 2.73 -1.32
N HIS A 7 -7.85 3.64 -1.92
CA HIS A 7 -7.55 4.13 -3.25
C HIS A 7 -6.39 5.11 -3.21
N GLU A 8 -5.77 5.30 -4.34
CA GLU A 8 -4.59 6.15 -4.43
C GLU A 8 -4.82 7.57 -3.91
N GLU A 9 -5.98 8.15 -4.20
CA GLU A 9 -6.26 9.51 -3.77
C GLU A 9 -6.28 9.63 -2.25
N VAL A 10 -6.89 8.62 -1.61
CA VAL A 10 -6.93 8.60 -0.15
C VAL A 10 -5.54 8.39 0.41
N LEU A 11 -4.77 7.50 -0.22
CA LEU A 11 -3.40 7.27 0.23
C LEU A 11 -2.57 8.55 0.16
N ARG A 12 -2.69 9.31 -0.93
CA ARG A 12 -1.95 10.57 -1.05
C ARG A 12 -2.31 11.53 0.07
N ALA A 13 -3.60 11.62 0.39
CA ALA A 13 -4.04 12.51 1.46
C ALA A 13 -3.47 12.06 2.81
N LEU A 14 -3.46 10.76 3.07
CA LEU A 14 -2.94 10.24 4.32
C LEU A 14 -1.44 10.47 4.44
N VAL A 15 -0.72 10.34 3.34
CA VAL A 15 0.72 10.62 3.34
C VAL A 15 0.97 12.09 3.64
N GLU A 16 0.21 12.97 3.02
CA GLU A 16 0.34 14.40 3.27
C GLU A 16 0.11 14.76 4.71
N GLN A 17 -0.80 14.05 5.37
CA GLN A 17 -1.12 14.30 6.76
C GLN A 17 -0.19 13.57 7.72
N HIS A 18 0.82 12.90 7.19
CA HIS A 18 1.78 12.13 8.00
C HIS A 18 1.08 11.05 8.81
N ALA A 19 0.00 10.48 8.26
CA ALA A 19 -0.78 9.47 8.96
C ALA A 19 -0.32 8.05 8.72
N VAL A 20 0.50 7.82 7.69
CA VAL A 20 0.97 6.48 7.36
C VAL A 20 2.19 6.15 8.23
N ARG A 21 2.06 5.08 9.01
CA ARG A 21 3.14 4.67 9.91
C ARG A 21 4.08 3.66 9.28
N GLU A 22 3.52 2.70 8.55
CA GLU A 22 4.31 1.63 7.98
C GLU A 22 3.78 1.26 6.62
N CYS A 23 4.68 0.78 5.76
CA CYS A 23 4.33 0.32 4.42
C CYS A 23 4.98 -1.03 4.23
N LEU A 24 4.23 -1.99 3.70
CA LEU A 24 4.71 -3.33 3.49
C LEU A 24 4.40 -3.77 2.07
N VAL A 25 5.42 -4.26 1.38
CA VAL A 25 5.27 -4.81 0.04
C VAL A 25 5.54 -6.31 0.13
N ALA A 26 4.62 -7.11 -0.39
CA ALA A 26 4.74 -8.56 -0.33
C ALA A 26 4.15 -9.16 -1.59
N LYS A 27 4.57 -10.38 -1.90
CA LYS A 27 4.01 -11.09 -3.04
C LYS A 27 2.57 -11.48 -2.74
N VAL A 28 1.73 -11.37 -3.76
CA VAL A 28 0.33 -11.71 -3.63
C VAL A 28 0.17 -13.21 -3.85
N ASP A 29 -0.32 -13.90 -2.83
CA ASP A 29 -0.57 -15.34 -2.89
C ASP A 29 0.65 -16.14 -3.36
N GLY A 30 1.84 -15.65 -3.03
CA GLY A 30 3.06 -16.33 -3.42
C GLY A 30 3.37 -16.28 -4.90
N GLY A 31 2.57 -15.54 -5.66
CA GLY A 31 2.76 -15.43 -7.10
C GLY A 31 3.76 -14.36 -7.48
N PRO A 32 3.85 -14.04 -8.78
CA PRO A 32 4.86 -13.07 -9.23
C PRO A 32 4.50 -11.62 -8.99
N ALA A 33 3.25 -11.33 -8.68
CA ALA A 33 2.82 -9.95 -8.50
C ALA A 33 3.02 -9.48 -7.07
N TRP A 34 3.24 -8.19 -6.91
CA TRP A 34 3.46 -7.57 -5.60
C TRP A 34 2.27 -6.73 -5.21
N GLY A 35 1.97 -6.71 -3.92
CA GLY A 35 0.93 -5.84 -3.37
C GLY A 35 1.54 -4.91 -2.34
N LEU A 36 0.83 -3.82 -2.04
CA LEU A 36 1.27 -2.83 -1.08
C LEU A 36 0.18 -2.67 -0.03
N SER A 37 0.57 -2.74 1.23
CA SER A 37 -0.33 -2.47 2.34
C SER A 37 0.27 -1.41 3.21
N ILE A 38 -0.59 -0.65 3.87
CA ILE A 38 -0.13 0.39 4.79
C ILE A 38 -0.77 0.19 6.14
N ARG A 39 -0.14 0.75 7.15
CA ARG A 39 -0.69 0.75 8.50
C ARG A 39 -0.65 2.18 9.00
N LEU A 40 -1.80 2.64 9.47
CA LEU A 40 -1.91 3.98 10.03
C LEU A 40 -1.50 3.95 11.49
N GLY A 41 -1.32 5.11 12.08
CA GLY A 41 -0.95 5.18 13.47
C GLY A 41 -2.05 4.70 14.39
N GLY A 42 -1.69 4.41 15.61
CA GLY A 42 -2.64 4.03 16.62
C GLY A 42 -2.49 2.60 17.07
N SER A 43 -2.89 2.36 18.31
CA SER A 43 -2.83 1.04 18.90
C SER A 43 -3.83 0.13 18.20
N GLY A 44 -3.39 -1.06 17.85
CA GLY A 44 -4.27 -2.03 17.22
C GLY A 44 -4.57 -1.76 15.76
N ALA A 45 -3.85 -0.84 15.14
CA ALA A 45 -4.07 -0.55 13.73
C ALA A 45 -3.75 -1.77 12.88
N ARG A 46 -4.60 -2.01 11.88
CA ARG A 46 -4.43 -3.15 10.99
C ARG A 46 -3.80 -2.73 9.69
N TRP A 47 -3.24 -3.70 8.99
CA TRP A 47 -2.74 -3.47 7.64
C TRP A 47 -3.91 -3.31 6.70
N VAL A 48 -3.85 -2.32 5.83
CA VAL A 48 -4.90 -2.03 4.86
C VAL A 48 -4.27 -2.04 3.47
N PRO A 49 -4.79 -2.85 2.56
CA PRO A 49 -4.20 -2.93 1.23
C PRO A 49 -4.54 -1.71 0.38
N VAL A 50 -3.63 -1.39 -0.52
CA VAL A 50 -3.88 -0.38 -1.54
C VAL A 50 -4.64 -1.08 -2.66
N ARG A 51 -5.72 -0.47 -3.11
CA ARG A 51 -6.58 -1.06 -4.12
C ARG A 51 -6.68 -0.18 -5.36
N SER A 52 -7.09 -0.79 -6.45
CA SER A 52 -7.47 -0.04 -7.62
C SER A 52 -9.00 0.04 -7.65
N ARG A 53 -9.52 0.76 -8.64
CA ARG A 53 -10.98 0.88 -8.74
C ARG A 53 -11.65 -0.45 -9.07
N ARG A 54 -10.93 -1.31 -9.79
CA ARG A 54 -11.51 -2.58 -10.23
C ARG A 54 -11.19 -3.71 -9.30
N GLU A 55 -10.08 -3.64 -8.59
CA GLU A 55 -9.60 -4.76 -7.80
C GLU A 55 -9.41 -4.34 -6.37
N ARG A 56 -9.79 -5.23 -5.47
CA ARG A 56 -9.65 -4.97 -4.04
C ARG A 56 -8.19 -4.87 -3.63
N LEU A 57 -7.30 -5.48 -4.40
CA LEU A 57 -5.89 -5.41 -4.14
C LEU A 57 -5.20 -5.04 -5.43
N ARG A 58 -4.58 -3.88 -5.44
CA ARG A 58 -3.80 -3.46 -6.58
C ARG A 58 -2.49 -4.22 -6.60
N THR A 59 -2.07 -4.66 -7.76
CA THR A 59 -0.82 -5.42 -7.89
C THR A 59 0.11 -4.75 -8.88
N TRP A 60 1.40 -5.03 -8.70
CA TRP A 60 2.45 -4.54 -9.57
C TRP A 60 3.30 -5.71 -10.00
N ALA A 61 3.83 -5.63 -11.22
CA ALA A 61 4.63 -6.71 -11.78
C ALA A 61 6.05 -6.76 -11.25
N SER A 62 6.53 -5.66 -10.66
CA SER A 62 7.91 -5.62 -10.20
C SER A 62 8.04 -4.70 -9.01
N LEU A 63 9.12 -4.90 -8.25
CA LEU A 63 9.42 -4.00 -7.13
C LEU A 63 9.75 -2.59 -7.61
N THR A 64 10.35 -2.47 -8.79
CA THR A 64 10.61 -1.16 -9.37
C THR A 64 9.32 -0.39 -9.58
N ALA A 65 8.29 -1.07 -10.08
CA ALA A 65 7.00 -0.43 -10.30
C ALA A 65 6.36 0.01 -8.99
N VAL A 66 6.43 -0.83 -7.96
CA VAL A 66 5.94 -0.44 -6.63
C VAL A 66 6.69 0.79 -6.12
N GLY A 67 8.01 0.80 -6.29
CA GLY A 67 8.83 1.90 -5.82
C GLY A 67 8.45 3.20 -6.49
N ARG A 68 8.18 3.17 -7.79
CA ARG A 68 7.76 4.37 -8.50
C ARG A 68 6.40 4.86 -8.02
N PHE A 69 5.49 3.93 -7.78
CA PHE A 69 4.19 4.30 -7.23
C PHE A 69 4.36 4.93 -5.85
N ALA A 70 5.14 4.30 -4.99
CA ALA A 70 5.35 4.78 -3.62
C ALA A 70 5.95 6.19 -3.64
N GLU A 71 6.95 6.39 -4.47
CA GLU A 71 7.57 7.70 -4.60
C GLU A 71 6.57 8.73 -5.09
N GLY A 72 5.75 8.35 -6.07
CA GLY A 72 4.76 9.25 -6.65
C GLY A 72 3.69 9.70 -5.67
N VAL A 73 3.35 8.87 -4.67
CA VAL A 73 2.37 9.27 -3.67
C VAL A 73 3.02 9.88 -2.43
N GLY A 74 4.34 9.97 -2.41
CA GLY A 74 5.03 10.66 -1.34
C GLY A 74 5.50 9.80 -0.20
N LEU A 75 5.47 8.47 -0.36
CA LEU A 75 6.01 7.58 0.66
C LEU A 75 7.53 7.63 0.65
N SER A 76 8.13 7.65 1.84
CA SER A 76 9.58 7.74 1.95
C SER A 76 10.27 6.37 1.89
N GLY A 77 9.51 5.30 2.00
CA GLY A 77 10.09 3.97 1.91
C GLY A 77 9.06 2.91 2.27
N PHE A 78 9.47 1.65 2.13
CA PHE A 78 8.63 0.53 2.51
C PHE A 78 9.48 -0.68 2.81
N THR A 79 8.91 -1.61 3.55
CA THR A 79 9.56 -2.88 3.85
C THR A 79 9.11 -3.91 2.81
N VAL A 80 10.01 -4.76 2.38
CA VAL A 80 9.68 -5.84 1.45
C VAL A 80 9.73 -7.15 2.23
N GLU A 81 8.63 -7.88 2.16
CA GLU A 81 8.55 -9.19 2.78
C GLU A 81 8.70 -10.25 1.69
N LEU A 82 9.65 -11.11 1.86
CA LEU A 82 9.89 -12.21 0.94
C LEU A 82 9.29 -13.53 1.50
#